data_a4c77c8513a93b5106cb5cb7737c99d9
#
_entry.id   a4c77c8513a93b5106cb5cb7737c99d9
#
_cell.length_a   1.000
_cell.length_b   1.000
_cell.length_c   1.000
_cell.angle_alpha   90.00
_cell.angle_beta   90.00
_cell.angle_gamma   90.00
#
_symmetry.space_group_name_H-M   'P 1'
#
loop_
_entity.id
_entity.type
_entity.pdbx_description
1 polymer ?
#
loop_
_entity_poly.entity_id
_entity_poly.type
_entity_poly.pdbx_seq_one_letter_code
_entity_poly.pdbx_strand_id
1 'polypeptide(L)'
;NNLNNQLLISSEIAELDSLLSISDESDSSVILQRTILVQQYLYHQLQLDSFYSQANLDFYFGLELALNELQLINTISIYETNEKAYLNIFLNSLRYQEGRITESQGEILKSIAEQCPTVGGFAVINARNLLPFCYSNIYEFCDEQINIPYGDQTFIYLGDNPLX
;
A
#
# COMPACT_ATOMS: atom_id res chain seq x y z
N ASN A 1 11.13 4.72 19.75
CA ASN A 1 11.17 6.00 19.08
C ASN A 1 12.53 6.28 18.46
N ASN A 2 13.10 5.28 17.76
CA ASN A 2 14.41 5.37 17.16
C ASN A 2 14.52 6.49 16.12
N LEU A 3 13.46 6.73 15.34
CA LEU A 3 13.46 7.79 14.32
C LEU A 3 13.61 9.18 14.93
N ASN A 4 12.89 9.47 16.02
CA ASN A 4 12.99 10.76 16.72
C ASN A 4 14.40 10.94 17.30
N ASN A 5 14.99 9.87 17.84
CA ASN A 5 16.35 9.93 18.36
C ASN A 5 17.36 10.19 17.23
N GLN A 6 17.19 9.57 16.06
CA GLN A 6 18.06 9.84 14.91
C GLN A 6 17.99 11.31 14.46
N LEU A 7 16.79 11.87 14.37
CA LEU A 7 16.60 13.28 13.97
C LEU A 7 17.28 14.22 14.95
N LEU A 8 17.17 13.94 16.23
CA LEU A 8 17.80 14.75 17.27
C LEU A 8 19.35 14.66 17.15
N ILE A 9 19.89 13.44 17.07
CA ILE A 9 21.34 13.23 16.98
C ILE A 9 21.90 13.86 15.69
N SER A 10 21.21 13.75 14.55
CA SER A 10 21.65 14.37 13.30
C SER A 10 21.70 15.91 13.41
N SER A 11 20.75 16.51 14.13
CA SER A 11 20.75 17.95 14.39
C SER A 11 21.95 18.37 15.25
N GLU A 12 22.25 17.60 16.29
CA GLU A 12 23.41 17.85 17.16
C GLU A 12 24.74 17.70 16.41
N ILE A 13 24.85 16.70 15.52
CA ILE A 13 26.04 16.51 14.67
C ILE A 13 26.23 17.75 13.77
N ALA A 14 25.16 18.24 13.13
CA ALA A 14 25.20 19.41 12.24
C ALA A 14 25.66 20.67 13.00
N GLU A 15 25.21 20.83 14.23
CA GLU A 15 25.65 21.95 15.10
C GLU A 15 27.15 21.87 15.41
N LEU A 16 27.65 20.68 15.76
CA LEU A 16 29.08 20.46 16.01
C LEU A 16 29.94 20.65 14.76
N ASP A 17 29.45 20.24 13.59
CA ASP A 17 30.12 20.46 12.31
C ASP A 17 30.24 21.96 12.01
N SER A 18 29.20 22.73 12.33
CA SER A 18 29.24 24.21 12.22
C SER A 18 30.27 24.82 13.13
N LEU A 19 30.35 24.39 14.38
CA LEU A 19 31.35 24.88 15.34
C LEU A 19 32.78 24.55 14.90
N LEU A 20 33.01 23.34 14.41
CA LEU A 20 34.34 22.91 13.89
C LEU A 20 34.76 23.71 12.66
N SER A 21 33.79 24.17 11.83
CA SER A 21 34.10 24.96 10.63
C SER A 21 34.54 26.38 10.94
N ILE A 22 34.15 26.89 12.11
CA ILE A 22 34.44 28.28 12.55
C ILE A 22 35.76 28.35 13.36
N SER A 23 36.12 27.26 14.04
CA SER A 23 37.33 27.21 14.87
C SER A 23 38.58 26.90 14.06
N ASP A 24 39.57 27.78 14.11
CA ASP A 24 40.88 27.59 13.48
C ASP A 24 41.75 26.49 14.16
N GLU A 25 41.36 26.08 15.35
CA GLU A 25 42.02 25.00 16.09
C GLU A 25 41.01 23.87 16.32
N SER A 26 41.40 22.68 15.94
CA SER A 26 40.63 21.47 16.19
C SER A 26 40.52 21.21 17.70
N ASP A 27 39.41 21.67 18.30
CA ASP A 27 39.12 21.37 19.69
C ASP A 27 38.86 19.85 19.81
N SER A 28 39.82 19.15 20.41
CA SER A 28 39.73 17.70 20.57
C SER A 28 38.52 17.25 21.36
N SER A 29 37.96 18.11 22.23
CA SER A 29 36.71 17.80 22.96
C SER A 29 35.50 17.77 22.03
N VAL A 30 35.41 18.72 21.10
CA VAL A 30 34.32 18.82 20.11
C VAL A 30 34.39 17.64 19.12
N ILE A 31 35.62 17.30 18.67
CA ILE A 31 35.86 16.14 17.78
C ILE A 31 35.43 14.84 18.48
N LEU A 32 35.78 14.67 19.74
CA LEU A 32 35.41 13.47 20.50
C LEU A 32 33.88 13.40 20.67
N GLN A 33 33.22 14.49 21.02
CA GLN A 33 31.78 14.53 21.16
C GLN A 33 31.05 14.20 19.86
N ARG A 34 31.51 14.79 18.76
CA ARG A 34 31.00 14.49 17.41
C ARG A 34 31.17 13.01 17.09
N THR A 35 32.32 12.42 17.38
CA THR A 35 32.59 11.01 17.13
C THR A 35 31.61 10.10 17.88
N ILE A 36 31.35 10.42 19.15
CA ILE A 36 30.39 9.68 19.98
C ILE A 36 28.98 9.78 19.36
N LEU A 37 28.55 10.97 18.95
CA LEU A 37 27.23 11.18 18.35
C LEU A 37 27.09 10.42 17.02
N VAL A 38 28.12 10.43 16.18
CA VAL A 38 28.14 9.65 14.91
C VAL A 38 28.00 8.15 15.21
N GLN A 39 28.69 7.64 16.21
CA GLN A 39 28.56 6.22 16.59
C GLN A 39 27.14 5.90 17.07
N GLN A 40 26.52 6.79 17.86
CA GLN A 40 25.15 6.63 18.32
C GLN A 40 24.17 6.66 17.13
N TYR A 41 24.35 7.59 16.19
CA TYR A 41 23.55 7.69 14.97
C TYR A 41 23.61 6.39 14.19
N LEU A 42 24.82 5.86 13.93
CA LEU A 42 25.02 4.61 13.20
C LEU A 42 24.36 3.43 13.92
N TYR A 43 24.46 3.37 15.24
CA TYR A 43 23.80 2.33 16.03
C TYR A 43 22.26 2.39 15.83
N HIS A 44 21.65 3.58 15.92
CA HIS A 44 20.22 3.72 15.71
C HIS A 44 19.81 3.41 14.27
N GLN A 45 20.66 3.75 13.29
CA GLN A 45 20.44 3.40 11.88
C GLN A 45 20.36 1.88 11.71
N LEU A 46 21.33 1.15 12.27
CA LEU A 46 21.33 -0.32 12.21
C LEU A 46 20.09 -0.94 12.87
N GLN A 47 19.62 -0.35 13.96
CA GLN A 47 18.40 -0.80 14.64
C GLN A 47 17.17 -0.60 13.74
N LEU A 48 17.07 0.54 13.05
CA LEU A 48 15.97 0.82 12.11
C LEU A 48 16.01 -0.12 10.90
N ASP A 49 17.19 -0.31 10.32
CA ASP A 49 17.37 -1.19 9.15
C ASP A 49 16.98 -2.63 9.51
N SER A 50 17.34 -3.10 10.70
CA SER A 50 16.94 -4.41 11.21
C SER A 50 15.43 -4.51 11.37
N PHE A 51 14.80 -3.46 11.95
CA PHE A 51 13.36 -3.41 12.15
C PHE A 51 12.62 -3.45 10.80
N TYR A 52 13.04 -2.62 9.83
CA TYR A 52 12.41 -2.59 8.51
C TYR A 52 12.59 -3.91 7.77
N SER A 53 13.75 -4.54 7.90
CA SER A 53 14.00 -5.86 7.30
C SER A 53 13.06 -6.91 7.88
N GLN A 54 12.90 -6.94 9.20
CA GLN A 54 11.99 -7.88 9.86
C GLN A 54 10.53 -7.60 9.46
N ALA A 55 10.12 -6.33 9.44
CA ALA A 55 8.75 -5.95 9.05
C ALA A 55 8.44 -6.38 7.60
N ASN A 56 9.41 -6.26 6.71
CA ASN A 56 9.27 -6.72 5.32
C ASN A 56 9.13 -8.24 5.26
N LEU A 57 9.94 -8.98 6.01
CA LEU A 57 9.85 -10.44 6.07
C LEU A 57 8.48 -10.88 6.59
N ASP A 58 8.00 -10.25 7.65
CA ASP A 58 6.69 -10.56 8.25
C ASP A 58 5.56 -10.26 7.25
N PHE A 59 5.66 -9.15 6.52
CA PHE A 59 4.69 -8.77 5.48
C PHE A 59 4.65 -9.83 4.37
N TYR A 60 5.80 -10.19 3.80
CA TYR A 60 5.86 -11.16 2.72
C TYR A 60 5.42 -12.56 3.18
N PHE A 61 5.75 -12.94 4.40
CA PHE A 61 5.28 -14.21 4.97
C PHE A 61 3.75 -14.21 5.11
N GLY A 62 3.17 -13.12 5.63
CA GLY A 62 1.72 -12.97 5.74
C GLY A 62 1.03 -13.02 4.38
N LEU A 63 1.63 -12.38 3.37
CA LEU A 63 1.12 -12.36 1.99
C LEU A 63 1.11 -13.78 1.38
N GLU A 64 2.20 -14.53 1.56
CA GLU A 64 2.29 -15.94 1.10
C GLU A 64 1.23 -16.81 1.77
N LEU A 65 1.06 -16.63 3.09
CA LEU A 65 0.04 -17.37 3.83
C LEU A 65 -1.36 -17.05 3.30
N ALA A 66 -1.67 -15.77 3.09
CA ALA A 66 -2.96 -15.33 2.55
C ALA A 66 -3.23 -15.91 1.16
N LEU A 67 -2.22 -15.92 0.28
CA LEU A 67 -2.32 -16.49 -1.06
C LEU A 67 -2.59 -18.01 -0.99
N ASN A 68 -1.90 -18.72 -0.10
CA ASN A 68 -2.09 -20.15 0.08
C ASN A 68 -3.50 -20.46 0.61
N GLU A 69 -3.98 -19.72 1.60
CA GLU A 69 -5.34 -19.88 2.15
C GLU A 69 -6.39 -19.60 1.07
N LEU A 70 -6.16 -18.57 0.25
CA LEU A 70 -7.06 -18.20 -0.83
C LEU A 70 -7.21 -19.36 -1.85
N GLN A 71 -6.13 -20.09 -2.15
CA GLN A 71 -6.19 -21.22 -3.07
C GLN A 71 -7.10 -22.34 -2.53
N LEU A 72 -7.15 -22.54 -1.22
CA LEU A 72 -7.95 -23.60 -0.58
C LEU A 72 -9.45 -23.30 -0.57
N ILE A 73 -9.85 -22.05 -0.79
CA ILE A 73 -11.26 -21.66 -0.82
C ILE A 73 -11.95 -22.25 -2.06
N ASN A 74 -12.99 -23.03 -1.86
CA ASN A 74 -13.87 -23.50 -2.92
C ASN A 74 -15.03 -22.51 -3.08
N THR A 75 -15.18 -21.96 -4.26
CA THR A 75 -16.23 -21.00 -4.59
C THR A 75 -17.45 -21.69 -5.15
N ILE A 76 -18.65 -21.31 -4.72
CA ILE A 76 -19.93 -21.87 -5.17
C ILE A 76 -20.83 -20.82 -5.83
N SER A 77 -20.49 -19.54 -5.69
CA SER A 77 -21.27 -18.45 -6.27
C SER A 77 -20.38 -17.57 -7.14
N ILE A 78 -21.00 -16.79 -8.02
CA ILE A 78 -20.29 -15.80 -8.84
C ILE A 78 -19.60 -14.75 -7.98
N TYR A 79 -20.23 -14.34 -6.87
CA TYR A 79 -19.64 -13.40 -5.93
C TYR A 79 -18.30 -13.90 -5.39
N GLU A 80 -18.29 -15.12 -4.88
CA GLU A 80 -17.10 -15.74 -4.30
C GLU A 80 -16.01 -15.96 -5.37
N THR A 81 -16.42 -16.36 -6.56
CA THR A 81 -15.50 -16.58 -7.68
C THR A 81 -14.81 -15.28 -8.08
N ASN A 82 -15.58 -14.21 -8.23
CA ASN A 82 -15.05 -12.87 -8.54
C ASN A 82 -14.14 -12.36 -7.42
N GLU A 83 -14.56 -12.50 -6.16
CA GLU A 83 -13.80 -12.05 -5.00
C GLU A 83 -12.46 -12.81 -4.91
N LYS A 84 -12.49 -14.12 -5.09
CA LYS A 84 -11.28 -14.96 -5.10
C LYS A 84 -10.33 -14.54 -6.23
N ALA A 85 -10.85 -14.33 -7.44
CA ALA A 85 -10.06 -13.92 -8.59
C ALA A 85 -9.44 -12.53 -8.38
N TYR A 86 -10.24 -11.57 -7.91
CA TYR A 86 -9.77 -10.21 -7.59
C TYR A 86 -8.68 -10.26 -6.51
N LEU A 87 -8.93 -10.94 -5.39
CA LEU A 87 -7.99 -11.02 -4.28
C LEU A 87 -6.67 -11.68 -4.71
N ASN A 88 -6.74 -12.72 -5.53
CA ASN A 88 -5.54 -13.38 -6.05
C ASN A 88 -4.68 -12.40 -6.85
N ILE A 89 -5.29 -11.59 -7.72
CA ILE A 89 -4.57 -10.59 -8.51
C ILE A 89 -4.01 -9.50 -7.61
N PHE A 90 -4.84 -8.97 -6.71
CA PHE A 90 -4.46 -7.88 -5.79
C PHE A 90 -3.28 -8.29 -4.90
N LEU A 91 -3.36 -9.45 -4.24
CA LEU A 91 -2.29 -9.93 -3.36
C LEU A 91 -0.99 -10.20 -4.13
N ASN A 92 -1.09 -10.75 -5.35
CA ASN A 92 0.09 -10.93 -6.20
C ASN A 92 0.68 -9.59 -6.64
N SER A 93 -0.12 -8.56 -6.89
CA SER A 93 0.40 -7.23 -7.23
C SER A 93 1.20 -6.61 -6.08
N LEU A 94 0.80 -6.87 -4.83
CA LEU A 94 1.55 -6.45 -3.64
C LEU A 94 2.88 -7.20 -3.49
N ARG A 95 2.92 -8.46 -3.92
CA ARG A 95 4.13 -9.31 -3.86
C ARG A 95 5.26 -8.76 -4.74
N TYR A 96 4.93 -8.22 -5.89
CA TYR A 96 5.90 -7.73 -6.87
C TYR A 96 6.05 -6.21 -6.76
N GLN A 97 6.48 -5.69 -5.69
CA GLN A 97 6.80 -4.28 -5.33
C GLN A 97 6.47 -3.18 -6.39
N GLU A 98 6.30 -3.55 -7.64
CA GLU A 98 6.01 -2.65 -8.75
C GLU A 98 4.50 -2.42 -8.96
N GLY A 99 3.66 -3.14 -8.23
CA GLY A 99 2.20 -3.05 -8.35
C GLY A 99 1.67 -3.35 -9.76
N ARG A 100 2.47 -4.04 -10.57
CA ARG A 100 2.13 -4.31 -11.96
C ARG A 100 1.15 -5.46 -12.08
N ILE A 101 0.14 -5.23 -12.89
CA ILE A 101 -0.84 -6.22 -13.29
C ILE A 101 -0.45 -6.70 -14.68
N THR A 102 -0.36 -8.01 -14.88
CA THR A 102 -0.08 -8.60 -16.20
C THR A 102 -1.29 -8.42 -17.12
N GLU A 103 -1.07 -8.51 -18.42
CA GLU A 103 -2.15 -8.42 -19.41
C GLU A 103 -3.27 -9.44 -19.12
N SER A 104 -2.90 -10.69 -18.82
CA SER A 104 -3.87 -11.74 -18.50
C SER A 104 -4.66 -11.43 -17.22
N GLN A 105 -4.01 -10.86 -16.21
CA GLN A 105 -4.69 -10.40 -14.99
C GLN A 105 -5.63 -9.22 -15.28
N GLY A 106 -5.22 -8.32 -16.17
CA GLY A 106 -6.04 -7.21 -16.63
C GLY A 106 -7.31 -7.68 -17.32
N GLU A 107 -7.23 -8.71 -18.16
CA GLU A 107 -8.41 -9.27 -18.82
C GLU A 107 -9.37 -9.94 -17.82
N ILE A 108 -8.85 -10.60 -16.78
CA ILE A 108 -9.68 -11.16 -15.71
C ILE A 108 -10.38 -10.02 -14.96
N LEU A 109 -9.64 -8.98 -14.53
CA LEU A 109 -10.21 -7.83 -13.84
C LEU A 109 -11.28 -7.13 -14.70
N LYS A 110 -11.02 -6.98 -15.99
CA LYS A 110 -11.97 -6.41 -16.94
C LYS A 110 -13.26 -7.22 -16.99
N SER A 111 -13.15 -8.55 -17.10
CA SER A 111 -14.33 -9.44 -17.13
C SER A 111 -15.16 -9.33 -15.83
N ILE A 112 -14.52 -9.07 -14.70
CA ILE A 112 -15.22 -8.81 -13.43
C ILE A 112 -15.83 -7.41 -13.45
N ALA A 113 -15.05 -6.40 -13.85
CA ALA A 113 -15.44 -4.98 -13.84
C ALA A 113 -16.65 -4.68 -14.74
N GLU A 114 -16.81 -5.45 -15.82
CA GLU A 114 -17.93 -5.33 -16.76
C GLU A 114 -19.27 -5.87 -16.20
N GLN A 115 -19.23 -6.60 -15.10
CA GLN A 115 -20.44 -7.12 -14.46
C GLN A 115 -21.16 -6.03 -13.69
N CYS A 116 -22.44 -6.24 -13.43
CA CYS A 116 -23.21 -5.42 -12.48
C CYS A 116 -22.78 -5.72 -11.04
N PRO A 117 -22.56 -4.72 -10.19
CA PRO A 117 -22.23 -4.98 -8.78
C PRO A 117 -23.29 -5.82 -8.05
N THR A 118 -24.56 -5.71 -8.45
CA THR A 118 -25.64 -6.55 -7.91
C THR A 118 -25.52 -8.02 -8.29
N VAL A 119 -24.80 -8.32 -9.38
CA VAL A 119 -24.57 -9.68 -9.88
C VAL A 119 -23.18 -10.19 -9.48
N GLY A 120 -22.17 -9.35 -9.60
CA GLY A 120 -20.77 -9.73 -9.39
C GLY A 120 -20.19 -9.38 -8.02
N GLY A 121 -20.94 -8.65 -7.20
CA GLY A 121 -20.52 -8.31 -5.83
C GLY A 121 -19.53 -7.16 -5.75
N PHE A 122 -18.91 -7.03 -4.56
CA PHE A 122 -17.92 -5.98 -4.29
C PHE A 122 -16.66 -6.11 -5.17
N ALA A 123 -16.34 -7.30 -5.63
CA ALA A 123 -15.22 -7.52 -6.53
C ALA A 123 -15.33 -6.67 -7.81
N VAL A 124 -16.55 -6.38 -8.27
CA VAL A 124 -16.79 -5.52 -9.45
C VAL A 124 -16.25 -4.12 -9.20
N ILE A 125 -16.61 -3.52 -8.06
CA ILE A 125 -16.17 -2.17 -7.67
C ILE A 125 -14.65 -2.16 -7.49
N ASN A 126 -14.14 -3.17 -6.81
CA ASN A 126 -12.71 -3.31 -6.53
C ASN A 126 -11.89 -3.51 -7.81
N ALA A 127 -12.38 -4.30 -8.75
CA ALA A 127 -11.75 -4.52 -10.05
C ALA A 127 -11.71 -3.21 -10.87
N ARG A 128 -12.80 -2.43 -10.86
CA ARG A 128 -12.86 -1.11 -11.51
C ARG A 128 -11.81 -0.16 -10.96
N ASN A 129 -11.60 -0.17 -9.64
CA ASN A 129 -10.61 0.68 -8.97
C ASN A 129 -9.17 0.23 -9.23
N LEU A 130 -8.95 -1.06 -9.44
CA LEU A 130 -7.62 -1.61 -9.66
C LEU A 130 -7.18 -1.48 -11.13
N LEU A 131 -8.12 -1.42 -12.07
CA LEU A 131 -7.82 -1.26 -13.49
C LEU A 131 -7.26 0.14 -13.78
N PRO A 132 -6.27 0.24 -14.68
CA PRO A 132 -5.76 1.53 -15.12
C PRO A 132 -6.86 2.42 -15.73
N PHE A 133 -6.68 3.72 -15.64
CA PHE A 133 -7.64 4.75 -16.08
C PHE A 133 -8.12 4.56 -17.52
N CYS A 134 -7.30 3.98 -18.39
CA CYS A 134 -7.66 3.73 -19.79
C CYS A 134 -8.80 2.70 -19.97
N TYR A 135 -9.11 1.93 -18.94
CA TYR A 135 -10.23 0.99 -18.97
C TYR A 135 -11.50 1.53 -18.31
N SER A 136 -11.46 2.71 -17.71
CA SER A 136 -12.55 3.21 -16.86
C SER A 136 -13.79 3.71 -17.64
N ASN A 137 -13.69 3.91 -18.96
CA ASN A 137 -14.77 4.47 -19.76
C ASN A 137 -15.72 3.42 -20.39
N ILE A 138 -15.57 2.15 -20.03
CA ILE A 138 -16.26 1.04 -20.71
C ILE A 138 -17.47 0.54 -19.89
N TYR A 139 -17.68 1.07 -18.68
CA TYR A 139 -18.73 0.56 -17.79
C TYR A 139 -20.07 1.20 -18.14
N GLU A 140 -20.91 0.44 -18.84
CA GLU A 140 -22.32 0.78 -18.96
C GLU A 140 -22.95 0.75 -17.56
N PHE A 141 -23.72 1.76 -17.27
CA PHE A 141 -24.52 1.75 -16.05
C PHE A 141 -25.46 0.55 -16.12
N CYS A 142 -25.45 -0.26 -15.10
CA CYS A 142 -26.44 -1.32 -14.98
C CYS A 142 -27.79 -0.65 -14.77
N ASP A 143 -28.60 -0.57 -15.81
CA ASP A 143 -30.00 -0.12 -15.74
C ASP A 143 -30.82 -1.20 -15.02
N GLU A 144 -30.40 -1.57 -13.83
CA GLU A 144 -31.27 -2.34 -12.96
C GLU A 144 -32.20 -1.38 -12.26
N GLN A 145 -33.46 -1.48 -12.59
CA GLN A 145 -34.50 -1.03 -11.70
C GLN A 145 -34.28 -1.75 -10.39
N ILE A 146 -33.51 -1.14 -9.51
CA ILE A 146 -33.45 -1.59 -8.13
C ILE A 146 -34.84 -1.35 -7.56
N ASN A 147 -35.67 -2.35 -7.64
CA ASN A 147 -36.90 -2.41 -6.87
C ASN A 147 -36.45 -2.52 -5.41
N ILE A 148 -36.04 -1.42 -4.82
CA ILE A 148 -35.83 -1.32 -3.39
C ILE A 148 -37.22 -1.35 -2.76
N PRO A 149 -37.56 -2.44 -2.07
CA PRO A 149 -38.81 -2.36 -1.29
C PRO A 149 -38.59 -1.29 -0.22
N TYR A 150 -39.50 -0.38 -0.19
CA TYR A 150 -39.59 0.79 0.64
C TYR A 150 -38.84 0.73 1.98
N GLY A 151 -37.87 1.56 2.12
CA GLY A 151 -37.26 1.99 3.36
C GLY A 151 -36.39 3.19 3.01
N ASP A 152 -36.70 4.33 3.57
CA ASP A 152 -36.00 5.61 3.42
C ASP A 152 -34.48 5.47 3.65
N GLN A 153 -33.79 5.00 2.65
CA GLN A 153 -32.33 5.10 2.65
C GLN A 153 -31.93 5.87 1.40
N THR A 154 -31.68 7.13 1.59
CA THR A 154 -30.98 7.95 0.62
C THR A 154 -29.57 7.37 0.45
N PHE A 155 -29.42 6.51 -0.53
CA PHE A 155 -28.07 6.18 -1.02
C PHE A 155 -27.51 7.43 -1.70
N ILE A 156 -26.57 8.06 -1.02
CA ILE A 156 -25.77 9.10 -1.67
C ILE A 156 -24.87 8.37 -2.69
N TYR A 157 -25.25 8.45 -3.95
CA TYR A 157 -24.37 8.11 -5.04
C TYR A 157 -23.17 9.07 -4.96
N LEU A 158 -22.06 8.55 -4.47
CA LEU A 158 -20.77 9.19 -4.68
C LEU A 158 -20.24 8.80 -6.08
N GLY A 159 -21.11 8.93 -7.07
CA GLY A 159 -20.74 8.81 -8.47
C GLY A 159 -20.84 10.20 -9.08
N ASP A 160 -19.88 10.54 -9.91
CA ASP A 160 -19.87 11.71 -10.76
C ASP A 160 -19.59 13.03 -10.05
N ASN A 161 -18.39 13.15 -9.53
CA ASN A 161 -17.75 14.44 -9.49
C ASN A 161 -16.65 14.43 -10.58
N PRO A 162 -16.93 14.96 -11.78
CA PRO A 162 -15.86 15.19 -12.73
C PRO A 162 -15.00 16.33 -12.18
N LEU A 163 -13.88 16.03 -11.66
CA LEU A 163 -12.89 17.02 -11.32
C LEU A 163 -12.36 17.62 -12.62
N UNK A 164 -12.93 18.54 -12.70
CA UNK A 164 -12.62 19.29 -13.77
C UNK A 164 -11.56 19.81 -13.65
#